data_9fcbea2810b0df69a9ec763ca228aef7
#
_entry.id   9fcbea2810b0df69a9ec763ca228aef7
#
_cell.length_a   1.000
_cell.length_b   1.000
_cell.length_c   1.000
_cell.angle_alpha   90.00
_cell.angle_beta   90.00
_cell.angle_gamma   90.00
#
_symmetry.space_group_name_H-M   'P 1'
#
loop_
_entity.id
_entity.type
_entity.pdbx_description
1 polymer ?
#
loop_
_entity_poly.entity_id
_entity_poly.type
_entity_poly.pdbx_seq_one_letter_code
_entity_poly.pdbx_strand_id
1 'polypeptide(L)'
;MPLVPPRPRHIQTLEDAFQLFAGLARGRQEAIGVAFLCPQRTLLGLRHAWGREDRVTMPIARITLDVLLLAAQAVLIAHNHPDGDPRPSAADLAMTRRLSQGLAALDVAVLDHLIVTRAGIVSLREQGLV
;
A
#
# COMPACT_ATOMS: atom_id res chain seq x y z
N MET A 1 4.52 14.12 -6.50
CA MET A 1 3.62 12.96 -6.56
C MET A 1 2.21 13.42 -6.19
N PRO A 2 1.32 13.51 -7.17
CA PRO A 2 -0.02 14.02 -6.91
C PRO A 2 -0.87 12.98 -6.16
N LEU A 3 -1.77 13.48 -5.33
CA LEU A 3 -2.84 12.69 -4.76
C LEU A 3 -4.00 12.69 -5.75
N VAL A 4 -4.36 11.52 -6.26
CA VAL A 4 -5.44 11.40 -7.24
C VAL A 4 -6.77 11.25 -6.49
N PRO A 5 -7.74 12.18 -6.69
CA PRO A 5 -9.06 12.00 -6.11
C PRO A 5 -9.74 10.82 -6.78
N PRO A 6 -10.01 9.74 -6.05
CA PRO A 6 -10.62 8.56 -6.66
C PRO A 6 -12.13 8.72 -6.79
N ARG A 7 -12.73 7.90 -7.65
CA ARG A 7 -14.16 7.64 -7.57
C ARG A 7 -14.45 6.87 -6.28
N PRO A 8 -15.62 7.06 -5.64
CA PRO A 8 -15.98 6.28 -4.46
C PRO A 8 -15.90 4.78 -4.75
N ARG A 9 -15.11 4.07 -3.94
CA ARG A 9 -14.96 2.61 -4.01
C ARG A 9 -14.87 2.07 -2.61
N HIS A 10 -15.47 0.90 -2.41
CA HIS A 10 -15.34 0.15 -1.17
C HIS A 10 -14.30 -0.94 -1.34
N ILE A 11 -13.35 -0.99 -0.42
CA ILE A 11 -12.29 -2.00 -0.42
C ILE A 11 -12.51 -2.90 0.79
N GLN A 12 -13.33 -3.92 0.63
CA GLN A 12 -13.73 -4.81 1.70
C GLN A 12 -13.10 -6.19 1.62
N THR A 13 -12.66 -6.59 0.42
CA THR A 13 -12.09 -7.92 0.18
C THR A 13 -10.71 -7.80 -0.43
N LEU A 14 -9.96 -8.90 -0.37
CA LEU A 14 -8.67 -9.00 -1.05
C LEU A 14 -8.84 -8.83 -2.57
N GLU A 15 -9.94 -9.30 -3.12
CA GLU A 15 -10.25 -9.12 -4.54
C GLU A 15 -10.43 -7.64 -4.90
N ASP A 16 -11.10 -6.85 -4.05
CA ASP A 16 -11.23 -5.41 -4.25
C ASP A 16 -9.86 -4.75 -4.27
N ALA A 17 -8.99 -5.11 -3.34
CA ALA A 17 -7.63 -4.59 -3.26
C ALA A 17 -6.81 -5.01 -4.50
N PHE A 18 -6.96 -6.24 -4.94
CA PHE A 18 -6.33 -6.74 -6.16
C PHE A 18 -6.71 -5.88 -7.37
N GLN A 19 -7.99 -5.62 -7.55
CA GLN A 19 -8.47 -4.81 -8.66
C GLN A 19 -7.92 -3.38 -8.59
N LEU A 20 -7.81 -2.83 -7.39
CA LEU A 20 -7.28 -1.48 -7.20
C LEU A 20 -5.82 -1.38 -7.63
N PHE A 21 -5.02 -2.39 -7.31
CA PHE A 21 -3.57 -2.37 -7.52
C PHE A 21 -3.07 -3.24 -8.67
N ALA A 22 -3.97 -3.85 -9.43
CA ALA A 22 -3.58 -4.79 -10.49
C ALA A 22 -2.63 -4.17 -11.53
N GLY A 23 -2.75 -2.87 -11.78
CA GLY A 23 -1.87 -2.16 -12.71
C GLY A 23 -0.39 -2.18 -12.33
N LEU A 24 -0.07 -2.36 -11.04
CA LEU A 24 1.31 -2.45 -10.59
C LEU A 24 2.03 -3.69 -11.15
N ALA A 25 1.29 -4.74 -11.47
CA ALA A 25 1.88 -5.98 -12.00
C ALA A 25 2.60 -5.79 -13.33
N ARG A 26 2.25 -4.75 -14.08
CA ARG A 26 2.83 -4.46 -15.40
C ARG A 26 4.06 -3.58 -15.32
N GLY A 27 4.37 -3.03 -14.16
CA GLY A 27 5.49 -2.11 -13.99
C GLY A 27 6.83 -2.82 -14.15
N ARG A 28 7.75 -2.18 -14.85
CA ARG A 28 9.14 -2.65 -14.96
C ARG A 28 10.02 -2.12 -13.84
N GLN A 29 9.59 -1.05 -13.20
CA GLN A 29 10.24 -0.46 -12.04
C GLN A 29 9.45 -0.78 -10.80
N GLU A 30 10.13 -0.85 -9.66
CA GLU A 30 9.43 -0.94 -8.40
C GLU A 30 8.58 0.31 -8.18
N ALA A 31 7.35 0.08 -7.79
CA ALA A 31 6.40 1.13 -7.47
C ALA A 31 5.62 0.73 -6.22
N ILE A 32 5.19 1.72 -5.48
CA ILE A 32 4.36 1.52 -4.31
C ILE A 32 3.05 2.29 -4.50
N GLY A 33 1.95 1.67 -4.08
CA GLY A 33 0.66 2.32 -4.00
C GLY A 33 0.18 2.32 -2.56
N VAL A 34 -0.45 3.41 -2.13
CA VAL A 34 -1.05 3.53 -0.81
C VAL A 34 -2.49 4.01 -0.99
N ALA A 35 -3.42 3.20 -0.52
CA ALA A 35 -4.84 3.55 -0.49
C ALA A 35 -5.20 4.04 0.90
N PHE A 36 -5.95 5.14 0.96
CA PHE A 36 -6.39 5.78 2.20
C PHE A 36 -7.89 5.54 2.32
N LEU A 37 -8.31 4.97 3.45
CA LEU A 37 -9.67 4.49 3.63
C LEU A 37 -10.33 5.12 4.85
N CYS A 38 -11.64 5.34 4.77
CA CYS A 38 -12.46 5.71 5.91
C CYS A 38 -12.85 4.47 6.73
N PRO A 39 -13.52 4.61 7.88
CA PRO A 39 -13.94 3.46 8.68
C PRO A 39 -14.84 2.48 7.94
N GLN A 40 -15.60 2.94 6.97
CA GLN A 40 -16.49 2.11 6.15
C GLN A 40 -15.79 1.51 4.95
N ARG A 41 -14.46 1.63 4.88
CA ARG A 41 -13.62 1.11 3.79
C ARG A 41 -13.87 1.76 2.44
N THR A 42 -14.40 2.98 2.44
CA THR A 42 -14.47 3.81 1.23
C THR A 42 -13.12 4.40 0.94
N LEU A 43 -12.71 4.33 -0.32
CA LEU A 43 -11.44 4.90 -0.77
C LEU A 43 -11.50 6.43 -0.77
N LEU A 44 -10.66 7.05 0.05
CA LEU A 44 -10.56 8.51 0.18
C LEU A 44 -9.51 9.11 -0.73
N GLY A 45 -8.46 8.35 -1.01
CA GLY A 45 -7.36 8.80 -1.86
C GLY A 45 -6.43 7.65 -2.18
N LEU A 46 -5.60 7.87 -3.20
CA LEU A 46 -4.63 6.88 -3.67
C LEU A 46 -3.37 7.61 -4.05
N ARG A 47 -2.23 7.14 -3.55
CA ARG A 47 -0.93 7.71 -3.86
C ARG A 47 -0.02 6.65 -4.41
N HIS A 48 0.71 6.99 -5.46
CA HIS A 48 1.74 6.15 -6.05
C HIS A 48 3.10 6.82 -5.96
N ALA A 49 4.14 6.01 -5.77
CA ALA A 49 5.53 6.43 -5.86
C ALA A 49 6.29 5.37 -6.65
N TRP A 50 7.26 5.83 -7.44
CA TRP A 50 8.13 4.95 -8.21
C TRP A 50 9.52 4.97 -7.60
N GLY A 51 10.12 3.80 -7.52
CA GLY A 51 11.49 3.65 -7.08
C GLY A 51 12.48 4.15 -8.13
N ARG A 52 13.67 4.49 -7.64
CA ARG A 52 14.82 4.75 -8.50
C ARG A 52 15.79 3.59 -8.35
N GLU A 53 16.39 3.19 -9.45
CA GLU A 53 17.30 2.03 -9.48
C GLU A 53 16.58 0.77 -8.99
N ASP A 54 17.05 0.17 -7.91
CA ASP A 54 16.59 -1.14 -7.45
C ASP A 54 15.64 -1.04 -6.26
N ARG A 55 15.24 0.16 -5.85
CA ARG A 55 14.40 0.28 -4.66
C ARG A 55 13.40 1.41 -4.77
N VAL A 56 12.27 1.20 -4.12
CA VAL A 56 11.32 2.25 -3.81
C VAL A 56 11.41 2.54 -2.31
N THR A 57 11.47 3.82 -1.97
CA THR A 57 11.46 4.25 -0.58
C THR A 57 10.05 4.70 -0.22
N MET A 58 9.51 4.13 0.84
CA MET A 58 8.20 4.53 1.33
C MET A 58 8.30 5.87 2.06
N PRO A 59 7.64 6.92 1.58
CA PRO A 59 7.70 8.23 2.22
C PRO A 59 6.75 8.30 3.42
N ILE A 60 7.18 7.79 4.57
CA ILE A 60 6.35 7.70 5.78
C ILE A 60 5.79 9.07 6.17
N ALA A 61 6.60 10.12 6.11
CA ALA A 61 6.13 11.47 6.41
C ALA A 61 5.03 11.92 5.46
N ARG A 62 5.14 11.60 4.17
CA ARG A 62 4.12 11.94 3.19
C ARG A 62 2.84 11.14 3.42
N ILE A 63 2.95 9.87 3.73
CA ILE A 63 1.79 9.03 4.05
C ILE A 63 1.08 9.57 5.29
N THR A 64 1.83 9.93 6.31
CA THR A 64 1.28 10.53 7.54
C THR A 64 0.53 11.83 7.24
N LEU A 65 1.12 12.69 6.41
CA LEU A 65 0.47 13.94 6.00
C LEU A 65 -0.83 13.66 5.25
N ASP A 66 -0.81 12.73 4.30
CA ASP A 66 -2.01 12.36 3.54
C ASP A 66 -3.10 11.77 4.43
N VAL A 67 -2.73 10.96 5.41
CA VAL A 67 -3.67 10.43 6.41
C VAL A 67 -4.38 11.56 7.13
N LEU A 68 -3.62 12.57 7.59
CA LEU A 68 -4.20 13.71 8.30
C LEU A 68 -5.08 14.56 7.38
N LEU A 69 -4.62 14.85 6.17
CA LEU A 69 -5.37 15.68 5.22
C LEU A 69 -6.67 15.02 4.76
N LEU A 70 -6.67 13.71 4.61
CA LEU A 70 -7.84 12.94 4.16
C LEU A 70 -8.71 12.48 5.33
N ALA A 71 -8.27 12.66 6.56
CA ALA A 71 -8.90 12.07 7.74
C ALA A 71 -9.07 10.56 7.61
N ALA A 72 -8.08 9.89 7.01
CA ALA A 72 -8.10 8.45 6.83
C ALA A 72 -7.97 7.73 8.17
N GLN A 73 -8.62 6.58 8.32
CA GLN A 73 -8.53 5.75 9.51
C GLN A 73 -7.89 4.40 9.25
N ALA A 74 -7.63 4.10 7.98
CA ALA A 74 -6.88 2.91 7.60
C ALA A 74 -6.13 3.16 6.31
N VAL A 75 -5.03 2.44 6.13
CA VAL A 75 -4.28 2.44 4.88
C VAL A 75 -4.08 1.01 4.40
N LEU A 76 -3.99 0.86 3.09
CA LEU A 76 -3.66 -0.38 2.43
C LEU A 76 -2.47 -0.10 1.52
N ILE A 77 -1.42 -0.92 1.63
CA ILE A 77 -0.18 -0.72 0.89
C ILE A 77 -0.04 -1.83 -0.13
N ALA A 78 0.44 -1.49 -1.30
CA ALA A 78 0.85 -2.47 -2.30
C ALA A 78 2.14 -2.03 -2.95
N HIS A 79 3.01 -2.98 -3.28
CA HIS A 79 4.13 -2.72 -4.14
C HIS A 79 4.36 -3.91 -5.05
N ASN A 80 5.00 -3.67 -6.19
CA ASN A 80 5.30 -4.71 -7.14
C ASN A 80 6.73 -5.22 -6.93
N HIS A 81 6.93 -6.49 -7.30
CA HIS A 81 8.25 -7.09 -7.46
C HIS A 81 8.42 -7.41 -8.95
N PRO A 82 9.08 -6.53 -9.73
CA PRO A 82 9.21 -6.75 -11.19
C PRO A 82 9.96 -8.02 -11.58
N ASP A 83 10.80 -8.56 -10.67
CA ASP A 83 11.51 -9.82 -10.88
C ASP A 83 10.60 -11.06 -10.76
N GLY A 84 9.36 -10.89 -10.34
CA GLY A 84 8.39 -11.95 -10.20
C GLY A 84 8.45 -12.74 -8.90
N ASP A 85 9.42 -12.46 -8.02
CA ASP A 85 9.53 -13.12 -6.72
C ASP A 85 8.52 -12.50 -5.73
N PRO A 86 7.51 -13.25 -5.27
CA PRO A 86 6.48 -12.70 -4.39
C PRO A 86 6.92 -12.59 -2.92
N ARG A 87 8.14 -13.02 -2.59
CA ARG A 87 8.58 -13.00 -1.20
C ARG A 87 8.92 -11.58 -0.77
N PRO A 88 8.50 -11.16 0.45
CA PRO A 88 8.90 -9.86 0.98
C PRO A 88 10.39 -9.86 1.33
N SER A 89 11.05 -8.73 1.11
CA SER A 89 12.40 -8.53 1.59
C SER A 89 12.39 -8.16 3.08
N ALA A 90 13.54 -8.27 3.74
CA ALA A 90 13.69 -7.79 5.11
C ALA A 90 13.39 -6.30 5.20
N ALA A 91 13.77 -5.52 4.18
CA ALA A 91 13.49 -4.09 4.11
C ALA A 91 11.99 -3.82 3.98
N ASP A 92 11.28 -4.62 3.18
CA ASP A 92 9.82 -4.52 3.04
C ASP A 92 9.12 -4.69 4.40
N LEU A 93 9.53 -5.71 5.15
CA LEU A 93 8.95 -6.00 6.46
C LEU A 93 9.28 -4.93 7.49
N ALA A 94 10.52 -4.45 7.51
CA ALA A 94 10.95 -3.40 8.43
C ALA A 94 10.19 -2.09 8.17
N MET A 95 10.03 -1.72 6.91
CA MET A 95 9.32 -0.54 6.47
C MET A 95 7.85 -0.61 6.90
N THR A 96 7.21 -1.75 6.67
CA THR A 96 5.81 -1.97 7.05
C THR A 96 5.62 -1.84 8.55
N ARG A 97 6.52 -2.40 9.35
CA ARG A 97 6.46 -2.28 10.81
C ARG A 97 6.60 -0.84 11.26
N ARG A 98 7.55 -0.09 10.70
CA ARG A 98 7.74 1.33 11.04
C ARG A 98 6.49 2.14 10.73
N LEU A 99 5.91 1.92 9.55
CA LEU A 99 4.69 2.62 9.17
C LEU A 99 3.53 2.24 10.09
N SER A 100 3.35 0.96 10.37
CA SER A 100 2.29 0.47 11.26
C SER A 100 2.39 1.07 12.66
N GLN A 101 3.60 1.12 13.22
CA GLN A 101 3.84 1.71 14.54
C GLN A 101 3.56 3.22 14.52
N GLY A 102 4.03 3.91 13.50
CA GLY A 102 3.81 5.36 13.39
C GLY A 102 2.34 5.73 13.26
N LEU A 103 1.61 5.00 12.42
CA LEU A 103 0.20 5.26 12.21
C LEU A 103 -0.67 4.80 13.40
N ALA A 104 -0.25 3.78 14.13
CA ALA A 104 -0.96 3.34 15.31
C ALA A 104 -1.05 4.46 16.37
N ALA A 105 -0.04 5.30 16.46
CA ALA A 105 -0.04 6.46 17.35
C ALA A 105 -1.15 7.47 16.99
N LEU A 106 -1.66 7.42 15.77
CA LEU A 106 -2.75 8.26 15.27
C LEU A 106 -4.08 7.49 15.20
N ASP A 107 -4.14 6.30 15.77
CA ASP A 107 -5.29 5.39 15.67
C ASP A 107 -5.62 5.01 14.22
N VAL A 108 -4.62 4.94 13.36
CA VAL A 108 -4.75 4.56 11.97
C VAL A 108 -4.15 3.18 11.76
N ALA A 109 -4.92 2.27 11.19
CA ALA A 109 -4.50 0.89 10.97
C ALA A 109 -3.86 0.71 9.59
N VAL A 110 -2.78 -0.06 9.54
CA VAL A 110 -2.28 -0.64 8.28
C VAL A 110 -3.00 -1.98 8.10
N LEU A 111 -3.92 -2.04 7.16
CA LEU A 111 -4.78 -3.21 6.97
C LEU A 111 -4.02 -4.38 6.37
N ASP A 112 -3.16 -4.10 5.41
CA ASP A 112 -2.38 -5.13 4.73
C ASP A 112 -1.23 -4.47 3.96
N HIS A 113 -0.28 -5.30 3.58
CA HIS A 113 0.76 -4.97 2.62
C HIS A 113 0.74 -6.07 1.55
N LEU A 114 0.41 -5.69 0.34
CA LEU A 114 0.26 -6.60 -0.78
C LEU A 114 1.51 -6.55 -1.66
N ILE A 115 2.01 -7.71 -2.05
CA ILE A 115 3.07 -7.81 -3.04
C ILE A 115 2.45 -8.26 -4.36
N VAL A 116 2.64 -7.45 -5.38
CA VAL A 116 2.03 -7.64 -6.69
C VAL A 116 3.08 -8.13 -7.68
N THR A 117 2.83 -9.27 -8.29
CA THR A 117 3.65 -9.82 -9.37
C THR A 117 2.75 -10.19 -10.54
N ARG A 118 3.35 -10.58 -11.66
CA ARG A 118 2.58 -11.07 -12.80
C ARG A 118 1.82 -12.35 -12.50
N ALA A 119 2.30 -13.12 -11.51
CA ALA A 119 1.65 -14.35 -11.09
C ALA A 119 0.45 -14.13 -10.16
N GLY A 120 0.30 -12.93 -9.61
CA GLY A 120 -0.81 -12.61 -8.72
C GLY A 120 -0.40 -11.71 -7.57
N ILE A 121 -1.22 -11.69 -6.53
CA ILE A 121 -1.01 -10.89 -5.34
C ILE A 121 -0.82 -11.79 -4.13
N VAL A 122 0.13 -11.39 -3.26
CA VAL A 122 0.39 -12.03 -1.98
C VAL A 122 0.05 -11.03 -0.87
N SER A 123 -0.72 -11.47 0.11
CA SER A 123 -1.07 -10.69 1.28
C SER A 123 -0.12 -11.04 2.43
N LEU A 124 0.59 -10.04 2.94
CA LEU A 124 1.46 -10.26 4.10
C LEU A 124 0.64 -10.51 5.37
N ARG A 125 -0.57 -9.95 5.45
CA ARG A 125 -1.47 -10.21 6.57
C ARG A 125 -1.89 -11.68 6.62
N GLU A 126 -2.24 -12.26 5.48
CA GLU A 126 -2.58 -13.69 5.41
C GLU A 126 -1.42 -14.58 5.80
N GLN A 127 -0.19 -14.10 5.61
CA GLN A 127 1.02 -14.82 6.02
C GLN A 127 1.39 -14.57 7.49
N GLY A 128 0.63 -13.75 8.21
CA GLY A 128 0.91 -13.41 9.59
C GLY A 128 2.08 -12.43 9.79
N LEU A 129 2.45 -11.69 8.75
CA LEU A 129 3.60 -10.78 8.76
C LEU A 129 3.22 -9.33 8.99
N VAL A 130 1.95 -9.03 8.97
CA VAL A 130 1.40 -7.70 9.23
C VAL A 130 0.27 -7.78 10.25
#